data_31e07ae310bfea5ead2df92f226d9e4b
#
_entry.id   31e07ae310bfea5ead2df92f226d9e4b
#
_cell.length_a   1.000
_cell.length_b   1.000
_cell.length_c   1.000
_cell.angle_alpha   90.00
_cell.angle_beta   90.00
_cell.angle_gamma   90.00
#
_symmetry.space_group_name_H-M   'P 1'
#
loop_
_entity.id
_entity.type
_entity.pdbx_description
1 polymer ?
#
loop_
_entity_poly.entity_id
_entity_poly.type
_entity_poly.pdbx_seq_one_letter_code
_entity_poly.pdbx_strand_id
1 'polypeptide(L)'
;MSRRRGKPSYGLWFLLVLIVGTVGYVYTSTMFERDLPKVDMKNNGYWNLKKPLQITIDDQSGIKSYKVILKTTSEEKTLHVEQFLTPNKSIKIDVEPPRSAYSMKDKSLVISIEATDASKWNLLNGNTTVVNYKLKIDKKRPQLSSVSNSYKIKKGGSALVIFKAKDENLKDLYIETNFGKKFKVQPFYKEGYYISLLAWPVTEY
;
A
#
# COMPACT_ATOMS: atom_id res chain seq x y z
N MET A 1 -72.10 17.47 -30.92
CA MET A 1 -70.80 16.77 -30.61
C MET A 1 -70.27 17.30 -29.32
N SER A 2 -70.47 16.59 -28.18
CA SER A 2 -69.92 16.96 -26.86
C SER A 2 -68.52 16.42 -26.70
N ARG A 3 -67.51 17.32 -26.63
CA ARG A 3 -66.14 16.99 -26.27
C ARG A 3 -66.08 16.64 -24.78
N ARG A 4 -66.00 15.36 -24.44
CA ARG A 4 -65.63 14.93 -23.08
C ARG A 4 -64.21 15.43 -22.78
N ARG A 5 -64.11 16.48 -21.93
CA ARG A 5 -62.85 16.86 -21.32
C ARG A 5 -62.40 15.71 -20.42
N GLY A 6 -61.36 14.99 -20.80
CA GLY A 6 -60.76 13.98 -19.93
C GLY A 6 -60.31 14.63 -18.63
N LYS A 7 -60.67 14.04 -17.49
CA LYS A 7 -60.20 14.49 -16.17
C LYS A 7 -58.67 14.36 -16.13
N PRO A 8 -57.96 15.38 -15.61
CA PRO A 8 -56.51 15.29 -15.49
C PRO A 8 -56.13 14.06 -14.64
N SER A 9 -55.27 13.19 -15.15
CA SER A 9 -54.86 11.98 -14.44
C SER A 9 -53.76 12.34 -13.40
N TYR A 10 -54.19 12.83 -12.24
CA TYR A 10 -53.30 13.15 -11.12
C TYR A 10 -52.43 11.94 -10.71
N GLY A 11 -52.92 10.69 -10.91
CA GLY A 11 -52.18 9.48 -10.66
C GLY A 11 -50.95 9.35 -11.56
N LEU A 12 -51.03 9.78 -12.83
CA LEU A 12 -49.91 9.73 -13.75
C LEU A 12 -48.82 10.74 -13.38
N TRP A 13 -49.22 11.94 -12.93
CA TRP A 13 -48.31 12.95 -12.40
C TRP A 13 -47.62 12.48 -11.12
N PHE A 14 -48.36 11.86 -10.19
CA PHE A 14 -47.79 11.29 -8.97
C PHE A 14 -46.77 10.20 -9.26
N LEU A 15 -47.12 9.30 -10.20
CA LEU A 15 -46.17 8.25 -10.63
C LEU A 15 -44.89 8.86 -11.22
N LEU A 16 -45.00 9.88 -12.06
CA LEU A 16 -43.87 10.57 -12.66
C LEU A 16 -42.96 11.21 -11.61
N VAL A 17 -43.55 11.92 -10.63
CA VAL A 17 -42.78 12.52 -9.52
C VAL A 17 -42.08 11.45 -8.70
N LEU A 18 -42.71 10.31 -8.44
CA LEU A 18 -42.12 9.19 -7.71
C LEU A 18 -40.94 8.58 -8.48
N ILE A 19 -41.08 8.39 -9.79
CA ILE A 19 -39.98 7.88 -10.65
C ILE A 19 -38.81 8.86 -10.65
N VAL A 20 -39.07 10.15 -10.88
CA VAL A 20 -38.02 11.18 -10.89
C VAL A 20 -37.30 11.27 -9.53
N GLY A 21 -38.07 11.22 -8.45
CA GLY A 21 -37.51 11.22 -7.08
C GLY A 21 -36.68 9.99 -6.80
N THR A 22 -37.13 8.81 -7.23
CA THR A 22 -36.36 7.55 -7.08
C THR A 22 -35.07 7.59 -7.89
N VAL A 23 -35.12 8.02 -9.15
CA VAL A 23 -33.93 8.18 -10.01
C VAL A 23 -32.97 9.19 -9.39
N GLY A 24 -33.47 10.33 -8.92
CA GLY A 24 -32.65 11.33 -8.23
C GLY A 24 -31.99 10.77 -6.97
N TYR A 25 -32.72 10.01 -6.16
CA TYR A 25 -32.18 9.35 -4.98
C TYR A 25 -31.08 8.35 -5.33
N VAL A 26 -31.32 7.47 -6.31
CA VAL A 26 -30.30 6.49 -6.75
C VAL A 26 -29.05 7.19 -7.29
N TYR A 27 -29.23 8.32 -7.97
CA TYR A 27 -28.10 9.04 -8.56
C TYR A 27 -27.24 9.79 -7.54
N THR A 28 -27.85 10.30 -6.46
CA THR A 28 -27.17 11.14 -5.45
C THR A 28 -26.78 10.39 -4.19
N SER A 29 -27.29 9.18 -3.99
CA SER A 29 -27.05 8.40 -2.77
C SER A 29 -25.70 7.66 -2.84
N THR A 30 -24.91 7.77 -1.77
CA THR A 30 -23.66 6.97 -1.58
C THR A 30 -23.92 5.46 -1.55
N MET A 31 -25.18 5.04 -1.32
CA MET A 31 -25.55 3.62 -1.38
C MET A 31 -25.47 3.04 -2.80
N PHE A 32 -25.56 3.89 -3.84
CA PHE A 32 -25.50 3.51 -5.25
C PHE A 32 -24.28 4.13 -5.94
N GLU A 33 -23.23 4.33 -5.18
CA GLU A 33 -21.95 4.80 -5.67
C GLU A 33 -21.43 3.92 -6.80
N ARG A 34 -20.75 4.55 -7.78
CA ARG A 34 -20.21 3.88 -8.98
C ARG A 34 -18.68 3.86 -8.98
N ASP A 35 -18.07 4.59 -8.05
CA ASP A 35 -16.63 4.63 -7.94
C ASP A 35 -16.08 3.26 -7.51
N LEU A 36 -14.90 2.92 -7.99
CA LEU A 36 -14.25 1.68 -7.64
C LEU A 36 -13.44 1.83 -6.37
N PRO A 37 -13.33 0.80 -5.52
CA PRO A 37 -12.42 0.79 -4.39
C PRO A 37 -10.99 1.18 -4.82
N LYS A 38 -10.37 2.09 -4.08
CA LYS A 38 -9.00 2.53 -4.31
C LYS A 38 -8.05 1.67 -3.50
N VAL A 39 -7.13 1.02 -4.18
CA VAL A 39 -6.10 0.18 -3.57
C VAL A 39 -4.76 0.88 -3.69
N ASP A 40 -4.09 1.10 -2.56
CA ASP A 40 -2.74 1.64 -2.51
C ASP A 40 -1.81 0.68 -1.77
N MET A 41 -0.65 0.44 -2.35
CA MET A 41 0.42 -0.35 -1.73
C MET A 41 1.70 0.49 -1.71
N LYS A 42 2.09 0.96 -0.53
CA LYS A 42 3.35 1.70 -0.35
C LYS A 42 4.54 0.77 -0.55
N ASN A 43 5.01 0.70 -1.78
CA ASN A 43 6.13 -0.15 -2.16
C ASN A 43 6.94 0.53 -3.28
N ASN A 44 8.24 0.32 -3.28
CA ASN A 44 9.16 0.80 -4.31
C ASN A 44 9.44 -0.25 -5.42
N GLY A 45 8.55 -1.22 -5.57
CA GLY A 45 8.68 -2.28 -6.57
C GLY A 45 9.52 -3.50 -6.11
N TYR A 46 9.91 -3.55 -4.83
CA TYR A 46 10.70 -4.65 -4.27
C TYR A 46 10.04 -5.25 -3.04
N TRP A 47 10.19 -6.55 -2.85
CA TRP A 47 9.80 -7.26 -1.64
C TRP A 47 10.89 -8.20 -1.18
N ASN A 48 11.32 -8.06 0.06
CA ASN A 48 12.37 -8.91 0.65
C ASN A 48 11.84 -10.23 1.23
N LEU A 49 10.52 -10.48 1.16
CA LEU A 49 9.84 -11.66 1.71
C LEU A 49 10.13 -11.94 3.19
N LYS A 50 10.50 -10.90 3.95
CA LYS A 50 10.73 -10.98 5.41
C LYS A 50 9.82 -10.06 6.20
N LYS A 51 9.41 -8.96 5.59
CA LYS A 51 8.50 -7.99 6.21
C LYS A 51 7.16 -8.04 5.50
N PRO A 52 6.05 -7.79 6.21
CA PRO A 52 4.74 -7.72 5.59
C PRO A 52 4.66 -6.59 4.56
N LEU A 53 3.80 -6.75 3.57
CA LEU A 53 3.40 -5.70 2.65
C LEU A 53 2.24 -4.95 3.25
N GLN A 54 2.36 -3.62 3.30
CA GLN A 54 1.28 -2.76 3.77
C GLN A 54 0.41 -2.33 2.59
N ILE A 55 -0.85 -2.69 2.67
CA ILE A 55 -1.88 -2.37 1.67
C ILE A 55 -2.95 -1.54 2.36
N THR A 56 -3.38 -0.48 1.70
CA THR A 56 -4.53 0.33 2.14
C THR A 56 -5.61 0.23 1.07
N ILE A 57 -6.84 0.00 1.48
CA ILE A 57 -8.00 -0.02 0.59
C ILE A 57 -9.01 0.97 1.14
N ASP A 58 -9.42 1.92 0.31
CA ASP A 58 -10.35 2.99 0.68
C ASP A 58 -11.55 2.99 -0.28
N ASP A 59 -12.75 3.19 0.28
CA ASP A 59 -13.99 3.32 -0.48
C ASP A 59 -15.04 4.12 0.30
N GLN A 60 -15.89 4.89 -0.40
CA GLN A 60 -16.91 5.73 0.24
C GLN A 60 -18.10 4.93 0.78
N SER A 61 -18.53 3.90 0.05
CA SER A 61 -19.60 2.99 0.45
C SER A 61 -19.12 1.96 1.47
N GLY A 62 -17.80 1.81 1.59
CA GLY A 62 -17.12 0.87 2.46
C GLY A 62 -16.79 -0.46 1.78
N ILE A 63 -15.72 -1.08 2.22
CA ILE A 63 -15.23 -2.36 1.71
C ILE A 63 -16.05 -3.51 2.29
N LYS A 64 -16.61 -4.33 1.42
CA LYS A 64 -17.37 -5.55 1.76
C LYS A 64 -16.47 -6.77 1.86
N SER A 65 -15.52 -6.90 0.94
CA SER A 65 -14.56 -8.02 0.93
C SER A 65 -13.31 -7.65 0.16
N TYR A 66 -12.22 -8.37 0.48
CA TYR A 66 -11.01 -8.30 -0.33
C TYR A 66 -10.29 -9.65 -0.36
N LYS A 67 -9.46 -9.83 -1.37
CA LYS A 67 -8.63 -11.00 -1.58
C LYS A 67 -7.25 -10.56 -2.08
N VAL A 68 -6.20 -11.06 -1.47
CA VAL A 68 -4.81 -10.83 -1.88
C VAL A 68 -4.22 -12.15 -2.37
N ILE A 69 -3.78 -12.14 -3.61
CA ILE A 69 -3.28 -13.30 -4.32
C ILE A 69 -1.84 -13.04 -4.75
N LEU A 70 -0.97 -13.96 -4.43
CA LEU A 70 0.40 -14.00 -4.93
C LEU A 70 0.42 -14.87 -6.17
N LYS A 71 0.96 -14.33 -7.27
CA LYS A 71 1.17 -15.04 -8.53
C LYS A 71 2.65 -15.06 -8.85
N THR A 72 3.18 -16.25 -9.03
CA THR A 72 4.55 -16.48 -9.52
C THR A 72 4.49 -17.14 -10.89
N THR A 73 5.64 -17.48 -11.46
CA THR A 73 5.69 -18.23 -12.73
C THR A 73 5.12 -19.63 -12.59
N SER A 74 5.20 -20.23 -11.39
CA SER A 74 4.90 -21.64 -11.13
C SER A 74 3.63 -21.86 -10.31
N GLU A 75 3.18 -20.88 -9.52
CA GLU A 75 2.04 -21.05 -8.62
C GLU A 75 1.23 -19.76 -8.44
N GLU A 76 -0.04 -19.94 -8.14
CA GLU A 76 -0.94 -18.89 -7.65
C GLU A 76 -1.41 -19.26 -6.25
N LYS A 77 -1.25 -18.36 -5.28
CA LYS A 77 -1.55 -18.62 -3.88
C LYS A 77 -2.31 -17.46 -3.26
N THR A 78 -3.43 -17.74 -2.61
CA THR A 78 -4.13 -16.75 -1.79
C THR A 78 -3.34 -16.52 -0.51
N LEU A 79 -2.93 -15.27 -0.27
CA LEU A 79 -2.21 -14.87 0.94
C LEU A 79 -3.17 -14.41 2.03
N HIS A 80 -4.18 -13.64 1.65
CA HIS A 80 -5.17 -13.12 2.58
C HIS A 80 -6.54 -13.01 1.91
N VAL A 81 -7.60 -13.29 2.64
CA VAL A 81 -8.98 -13.10 2.21
C VAL A 81 -9.83 -12.76 3.42
N GLU A 82 -10.67 -11.75 3.29
CA GLU A 82 -11.57 -11.36 4.36
C GLU A 82 -12.88 -10.82 3.79
N GLN A 83 -13.96 -11.07 4.52
CA GLN A 83 -15.28 -10.55 4.22
C GLN A 83 -15.85 -9.91 5.48
N PHE A 84 -16.32 -8.68 5.36
CA PHE A 84 -16.83 -7.90 6.48
C PHE A 84 -18.35 -7.98 6.57
N LEU A 85 -18.86 -8.20 7.76
CA LEU A 85 -20.29 -8.09 8.06
C LEU A 85 -20.73 -6.62 8.04
N THR A 86 -19.86 -5.74 8.52
CA THR A 86 -20.08 -4.29 8.50
C THR A 86 -19.00 -3.65 7.62
N PRO A 87 -19.37 -2.96 6.55
CA PRO A 87 -18.40 -2.34 5.64
C PRO A 87 -17.55 -1.27 6.34
N ASN A 88 -16.26 -1.27 6.09
CA ASN A 88 -15.30 -0.30 6.59
C ASN A 88 -14.82 0.61 5.47
N LYS A 89 -14.86 1.93 5.65
CA LYS A 89 -14.47 2.91 4.62
C LYS A 89 -12.99 2.89 4.30
N SER A 90 -12.16 2.51 5.25
CA SER A 90 -10.71 2.39 5.07
C SER A 90 -10.21 1.20 5.85
N ILE A 91 -9.44 0.34 5.20
CA ILE A 91 -8.78 -0.81 5.82
C ILE A 91 -7.30 -0.79 5.51
N LYS A 92 -6.50 -1.17 6.52
CA LYS A 92 -5.06 -1.38 6.40
C LYS A 92 -4.76 -2.83 6.65
N ILE A 93 -4.02 -3.43 5.76
CA ILE A 93 -3.73 -4.85 5.75
C ILE A 93 -2.22 -5.03 5.74
N ASP A 94 -1.70 -5.81 6.67
CA ASP A 94 -0.32 -6.27 6.68
C ASP A 94 -0.29 -7.71 6.15
N VAL A 95 0.13 -7.86 4.89
CA VAL A 95 0.17 -9.17 4.21
C VAL A 95 1.51 -9.84 4.48
N GLU A 96 1.47 -10.90 5.27
CA GLU A 96 2.64 -11.68 5.62
C GLU A 96 3.21 -12.46 4.41
N PRO A 97 4.54 -12.62 4.35
CA PRO A 97 5.17 -13.46 3.34
C PRO A 97 4.69 -14.92 3.44
N PRO A 98 4.49 -15.62 2.32
CA PRO A 98 4.12 -17.03 2.37
C PRO A 98 5.22 -17.87 3.01
N ARG A 99 4.86 -18.98 3.67
CA ARG A 99 5.83 -19.91 4.28
C ARG A 99 6.85 -20.46 3.26
N SER A 100 6.45 -20.58 1.99
CA SER A 100 7.32 -20.96 0.87
C SER A 100 8.31 -19.88 0.41
N ALA A 101 8.27 -18.67 1.00
CA ALA A 101 9.09 -17.53 0.58
C ALA A 101 10.59 -17.83 0.54
N TYR A 102 11.09 -18.64 1.46
CA TYR A 102 12.51 -19.00 1.53
C TYR A 102 12.96 -19.88 0.37
N SER A 103 12.10 -20.77 -0.12
CA SER A 103 12.38 -21.72 -1.21
C SER A 103 12.06 -21.16 -2.60
N MET A 104 11.40 -20.00 -2.71
CA MET A 104 11.10 -19.38 -4.00
C MET A 104 12.38 -19.07 -4.77
N LYS A 105 12.44 -19.55 -6.01
CA LYS A 105 13.56 -19.28 -6.96
C LYS A 105 13.24 -18.14 -7.91
N ASP A 106 11.99 -17.70 -7.94
CA ASP A 106 11.53 -16.62 -8.80
C ASP A 106 12.25 -15.30 -8.46
N LYS A 107 12.56 -14.52 -9.48
CA LYS A 107 13.17 -13.18 -9.35
C LYS A 107 12.11 -12.07 -9.20
N SER A 108 10.87 -12.36 -9.58
CA SER A 108 9.75 -11.44 -9.52
C SER A 108 8.47 -12.20 -9.25
N LEU A 109 7.49 -11.50 -8.71
CA LEU A 109 6.14 -11.99 -8.45
C LEU A 109 5.13 -10.89 -8.74
N VAL A 110 3.86 -11.24 -8.78
CA VAL A 110 2.76 -10.29 -8.88
C VAL A 110 1.86 -10.47 -7.66
N ILE A 111 1.56 -9.37 -7.00
CA ILE A 111 0.51 -9.31 -5.98
C ILE A 111 -0.74 -8.78 -6.65
N SER A 112 -1.77 -9.60 -6.74
CA SER A 112 -3.09 -9.25 -7.26
C SER A 112 -4.01 -9.00 -6.08
N ILE A 113 -4.59 -7.80 -6.02
CA ILE A 113 -5.51 -7.40 -4.95
C ILE A 113 -6.86 -7.18 -5.60
N GLU A 114 -7.84 -7.94 -5.16
CA GLU A 114 -9.23 -7.81 -5.53
C GLU A 114 -9.98 -7.23 -4.34
N ALA A 115 -10.71 -6.14 -4.54
CA ALA A 115 -11.51 -5.50 -3.50
C ALA A 115 -12.91 -5.20 -4.03
N THR A 116 -13.92 -5.53 -3.23
CA THR A 116 -15.34 -5.30 -3.53
C THR A 116 -15.93 -4.41 -2.46
N ASP A 117 -16.62 -3.36 -2.87
CA ASP A 117 -17.31 -2.42 -2.00
C ASP A 117 -18.71 -2.92 -1.56
N ALA A 118 -19.36 -2.14 -0.72
CA ALA A 118 -20.72 -2.39 -0.24
C ALA A 118 -21.79 -1.60 -1.01
N SER A 119 -21.42 -0.96 -2.13
CA SER A 119 -22.36 -0.26 -2.97
C SER A 119 -23.47 -1.19 -3.44
N LYS A 120 -24.70 -0.66 -3.53
CA LYS A 120 -25.83 -1.36 -4.12
C LYS A 120 -25.89 -1.22 -5.65
N TRP A 121 -24.89 -0.59 -6.24
CA TRP A 121 -24.72 -0.56 -7.67
C TRP A 121 -24.48 -1.98 -8.23
N ASN A 122 -24.55 -2.15 -9.52
CA ASN A 122 -24.33 -3.44 -10.18
C ASN A 122 -25.21 -4.59 -9.63
N LEU A 123 -26.54 -4.33 -9.56
CA LEU A 123 -27.53 -5.29 -9.07
C LEU A 123 -27.25 -5.80 -7.63
N LEU A 124 -26.83 -4.91 -6.75
CA LEU A 124 -26.52 -5.16 -5.33
C LEU A 124 -25.23 -5.96 -5.09
N ASN A 125 -24.41 -6.19 -6.14
CA ASN A 125 -23.16 -6.93 -6.01
C ASN A 125 -21.98 -6.05 -5.54
N GLY A 126 -22.10 -4.72 -5.68
CA GLY A 126 -21.02 -3.78 -5.42
C GLY A 126 -20.10 -3.60 -6.63
N ASN A 127 -19.16 -2.69 -6.49
CA ASN A 127 -18.12 -2.46 -7.47
C ASN A 127 -16.88 -3.23 -7.07
N THR A 128 -16.22 -3.86 -8.03
CA THR A 128 -15.00 -4.65 -7.76
C THR A 128 -13.84 -4.07 -8.55
N THR A 129 -12.74 -3.85 -7.87
CA THR A 129 -11.46 -3.48 -8.48
C THR A 129 -10.45 -4.62 -8.38
N VAL A 130 -9.59 -4.76 -9.39
CA VAL A 130 -8.47 -5.70 -9.39
C VAL A 130 -7.21 -4.93 -9.76
N VAL A 131 -6.26 -4.85 -8.82
CA VAL A 131 -4.99 -4.16 -9.02
C VAL A 131 -3.85 -5.16 -8.94
N ASN A 132 -2.92 -5.09 -9.89
CA ASN A 132 -1.78 -5.98 -9.97
C ASN A 132 -0.48 -5.19 -9.75
N TYR A 133 0.28 -5.55 -8.72
CA TYR A 133 1.59 -4.99 -8.41
C TYR A 133 2.68 -5.99 -8.74
N LYS A 134 3.52 -5.63 -9.70
CA LYS A 134 4.70 -6.44 -10.06
C LYS A 134 5.86 -6.06 -9.15
N LEU A 135 6.35 -7.03 -8.38
CA LEU A 135 7.41 -6.84 -7.41
C LEU A 135 8.64 -7.68 -7.79
N LYS A 136 9.83 -7.10 -7.61
CA LYS A 136 11.09 -7.85 -7.65
C LYS A 136 11.38 -8.42 -6.26
N ILE A 137 11.85 -9.68 -6.23
CA ILE A 137 12.23 -10.32 -4.99
C ILE A 137 13.67 -9.94 -4.66
N ASP A 138 13.85 -9.22 -3.55
CA ASP A 138 15.15 -8.81 -3.05
C ASP A 138 15.56 -9.65 -1.83
N LYS A 139 16.39 -10.65 -2.05
CA LYS A 139 16.96 -11.52 -1.01
C LYS A 139 18.40 -11.18 -0.67
N LYS A 140 19.01 -10.28 -1.42
CA LYS A 140 20.41 -9.90 -1.20
C LYS A 140 20.52 -9.03 0.05
N ARG A 141 21.63 -9.17 0.74
CA ARG A 141 21.98 -8.28 1.85
C ARG A 141 22.81 -7.12 1.34
N PRO A 142 22.61 -5.91 1.85
CA PRO A 142 23.51 -4.79 1.57
C PRO A 142 24.97 -5.16 1.88
N GLN A 143 25.86 -4.77 1.00
CA GLN A 143 27.31 -4.94 1.19
C GLN A 143 27.87 -3.62 1.72
N LEU A 144 28.54 -3.69 2.87
CA LEU A 144 29.18 -2.54 3.50
C LEU A 144 30.66 -2.83 3.64
N SER A 145 31.51 -1.86 3.30
CA SER A 145 32.96 -1.92 3.53
C SER A 145 33.47 -0.57 4.00
N SER A 146 34.21 -0.55 5.12
CA SER A 146 34.89 0.63 5.60
C SER A 146 36.06 0.97 4.67
N VAL A 147 36.18 2.24 4.31
CA VAL A 147 37.29 2.77 3.51
C VAL A 147 38.26 3.49 4.41
N SER A 148 37.74 4.33 5.31
CA SER A 148 38.52 5.05 6.30
C SER A 148 37.69 5.34 7.53
N ASN A 149 38.28 5.21 8.71
CA ASN A 149 37.65 5.54 9.97
C ASN A 149 38.68 6.04 10.97
N SER A 150 38.24 6.82 11.93
CA SER A 150 39.05 7.23 13.08
C SER A 150 39.14 6.08 14.08
N TYR A 151 40.36 5.64 14.38
CA TYR A 151 40.60 4.49 15.28
C TYR A 151 40.25 4.77 16.75
N LYS A 152 40.45 6.01 17.21
CA LYS A 152 40.09 6.45 18.56
C LYS A 152 39.45 7.83 18.53
N ILE A 153 38.41 8.00 19.32
CA ILE A 153 37.72 9.29 19.52
C ILE A 153 37.73 9.58 21.02
N LYS A 154 38.17 10.77 21.38
CA LYS A 154 38.04 11.26 22.79
C LYS A 154 36.59 11.71 23.01
N LYS A 155 36.11 11.63 24.28
CA LYS A 155 34.83 12.24 24.67
C LYS A 155 34.84 13.73 24.31
N GLY A 156 33.72 14.22 23.78
CA GLY A 156 33.60 15.56 23.23
C GLY A 156 34.24 15.77 21.85
N GLY A 157 34.91 14.73 21.30
CA GLY A 157 35.53 14.78 19.98
C GLY A 157 34.60 14.32 18.86
N SER A 158 35.14 14.40 17.63
CA SER A 158 34.46 13.96 16.42
C SER A 158 35.30 12.95 15.65
N ALA A 159 34.63 12.16 14.80
CA ALA A 159 35.26 11.22 13.90
C ALA A 159 34.65 11.31 12.50
N LEU A 160 35.49 11.12 11.50
CA LEU A 160 35.05 11.00 10.14
C LEU A 160 35.09 9.51 9.72
N VAL A 161 33.98 9.04 9.15
CA VAL A 161 33.89 7.69 8.62
C VAL A 161 33.56 7.77 7.14
N ILE A 162 34.36 7.10 6.33
CA ILE A 162 34.13 6.91 4.91
C ILE A 162 33.94 5.42 4.67
N PHE A 163 32.87 5.07 3.98
CA PHE A 163 32.54 3.68 3.69
C PHE A 163 31.86 3.54 2.34
N LYS A 164 31.89 2.32 1.82
CA LYS A 164 31.19 1.93 0.60
C LYS A 164 29.98 1.10 0.97
N ALA A 165 28.82 1.46 0.41
CA ALA A 165 27.61 0.67 0.49
C ALA A 165 27.14 0.33 -0.93
N LYS A 166 26.75 -0.94 -1.14
CA LYS A 166 26.22 -1.44 -2.40
C LYS A 166 24.99 -2.28 -2.15
N ASP A 167 23.87 -1.85 -2.73
CA ASP A 167 22.63 -2.59 -2.75
C ASP A 167 21.78 -2.14 -3.95
N GLU A 168 20.93 -3.02 -4.47
CA GLU A 168 20.00 -2.68 -5.56
C GLU A 168 18.83 -1.83 -5.08
N ASN A 169 18.51 -1.91 -3.78
CA ASN A 169 17.36 -1.23 -3.17
C ASN A 169 17.75 -0.64 -1.82
N LEU A 170 18.76 0.21 -1.80
CA LEU A 170 19.20 0.90 -0.61
C LEU A 170 18.13 1.90 -0.15
N LYS A 171 17.48 1.63 0.98
CA LYS A 171 16.37 2.45 1.49
C LYS A 171 16.87 3.55 2.42
N ASP A 172 17.55 3.14 3.49
CA ASP A 172 18.04 4.05 4.54
C ASP A 172 19.49 3.73 4.86
N LEU A 173 20.31 4.78 4.98
CA LEU A 173 21.71 4.66 5.33
C LEU A 173 22.03 5.65 6.44
N TYR A 174 22.46 5.13 7.59
CA TYR A 174 22.85 5.92 8.75
C TYR A 174 23.90 5.18 9.57
N ILE A 175 24.61 5.91 10.42
CA ILE A 175 25.50 5.31 11.42
C ILE A 175 24.82 5.45 12.77
N GLU A 176 24.72 4.36 13.50
CA GLU A 176 24.16 4.32 14.84
C GLU A 176 25.25 3.95 15.85
N THR A 177 25.31 4.68 16.94
CA THR A 177 26.22 4.39 18.04
C THR A 177 25.59 3.44 19.05
N ASN A 178 26.38 2.84 19.91
CA ASN A 178 25.94 1.96 21.00
C ASN A 178 25.02 2.66 22.02
N PHE A 179 25.05 4.00 22.10
CA PHE A 179 24.13 4.80 22.91
C PHE A 179 22.92 5.32 22.11
N GLY A 180 22.62 4.74 20.96
CA GLY A 180 21.39 4.97 20.20
C GLY A 180 21.35 6.24 19.35
N LYS A 181 22.43 7.03 19.28
CA LYS A 181 22.45 8.24 18.45
C LYS A 181 22.69 7.91 16.99
N LYS A 182 21.82 8.46 16.11
CA LYS A 182 21.89 8.27 14.65
C LYS A 182 22.53 9.48 13.98
N PHE A 183 23.49 9.22 13.11
CA PHE A 183 24.18 10.22 12.31
C PHE A 183 23.82 10.05 10.83
N LYS A 184 23.49 11.17 10.19
CA LYS A 184 23.19 11.21 8.76
C LYS A 184 24.43 10.89 7.95
N VAL A 185 24.20 10.20 6.85
CA VAL A 185 25.21 9.83 5.87
C VAL A 185 24.97 10.65 4.61
N GLN A 186 26.05 11.10 3.99
CA GLN A 186 26.01 11.86 2.73
C GLN A 186 26.80 11.11 1.64
N PRO A 187 26.37 11.20 0.37
CA PRO A 187 27.18 10.74 -0.76
C PRO A 187 28.56 11.41 -0.77
N PHE A 188 29.57 10.68 -1.14
CA PHE A 188 30.94 11.18 -1.15
C PHE A 188 31.64 10.83 -2.48
N TYR A 189 32.16 11.81 -3.16
CA TYR A 189 32.94 11.89 -4.40
C TYR A 189 32.65 10.86 -5.52
N LYS A 190 32.22 9.68 -5.23
CA LYS A 190 31.96 8.59 -6.19
C LYS A 190 30.70 7.80 -5.77
N GLU A 191 29.95 7.34 -6.76
CA GLU A 191 28.77 6.51 -6.53
C GLU A 191 29.08 5.29 -5.66
N GLY A 192 28.20 5.03 -4.68
CA GLY A 192 28.34 3.95 -3.70
C GLY A 192 29.30 4.27 -2.55
N TYR A 193 29.97 5.44 -2.53
CA TYR A 193 30.76 5.90 -1.40
C TYR A 193 30.00 6.93 -0.58
N TYR A 194 30.16 6.82 0.72
CA TYR A 194 29.42 7.64 1.68
C TYR A 194 30.32 8.12 2.79
N ILE A 195 29.98 9.27 3.36
CA ILE A 195 30.72 9.91 4.43
C ILE A 195 29.75 10.31 5.56
N SER A 196 30.20 10.19 6.79
CA SER A 196 29.49 10.68 7.96
C SER A 196 30.46 11.25 8.98
N LEU A 197 30.08 12.39 9.54
CA LEU A 197 30.76 12.99 10.68
C LEU A 197 30.04 12.59 11.96
N LEU A 198 30.75 11.89 12.84
CA LEU A 198 30.26 11.44 14.14
C LEU A 198 30.73 12.41 15.22
N ALA A 199 29.88 12.68 16.20
CA ALA A 199 30.25 13.41 17.40
C ALA A 199 29.99 12.55 18.64
N TRP A 200 30.97 12.47 19.54
CA TRP A 200 30.81 11.76 20.81
C TRP A 200 30.48 12.76 21.91
N PRO A 201 29.26 12.77 22.47
CA PRO A 201 28.89 13.66 23.57
C PRO A 201 29.74 13.40 24.80
N VAL A 202 30.02 14.46 25.58
CA VAL A 202 30.78 14.36 26.82
C VAL A 202 30.02 13.56 27.89
N THR A 203 28.70 13.54 27.79
CA THR A 203 27.79 12.90 28.76
C THR A 203 27.62 11.39 28.57
N GLU A 204 28.03 10.86 27.40
CA GLU A 204 27.82 9.43 27.04
C GLU A 204 29.08 8.60 27.41
N TYR A 205 28.84 7.35 27.84
CA TYR A 205 29.88 6.38 28.26
C TYR A 205 29.98 5.23 27.28
#